data_a02641014c242724a49658baa0a58f87
#
_entry.id   a02641014c242724a49658baa0a58f87
#
_cell.length_a   1.000
_cell.length_b   1.000
_cell.length_c   1.000
_cell.angle_alpha   90.00
_cell.angle_beta   90.00
_cell.angle_gamma   90.00
#
_symmetry.space_group_name_H-M   'P 1'
#
loop_
_entity.id
_entity.type
_entity.pdbx_description
1 polymer ?
#
loop_
_entity_poly.entity_id
_entity_poly.type
_entity_poly.pdbx_seq_one_letter_code
_entity_poly.pdbx_strand_id
1 'polypeptide(L)'
;MYNVLVFGMTENPGGVESFLMNYYRRIDLSRFHFDFLCNSYDPVAFEDEIHAMGGRTVHFTSRRQNPIRFRKELESFFARHAHEYQAIWVNVNSLANIDYLKMAKKYGIPKRIIHSHNAQNMDSRLRGMLHEANRDAVGRYATDFWACSEYAAKWFYAGKGGRGEL
;
A
#
# COMPACT_ATOMS: atom_id res chain seq x y z
N MET A 1 19.40 -7.00 -6.13
CA MET A 1 18.54 -5.88 -5.73
C MET A 1 17.19 -6.45 -5.28
N TYR A 2 16.67 -6.07 -4.11
CA TYR A 2 15.36 -6.49 -3.63
C TYR A 2 14.35 -5.39 -3.95
N ASN A 3 13.48 -5.63 -4.92
CA ASN A 3 12.56 -4.62 -5.42
C ASN A 3 11.23 -4.68 -4.66
N VAL A 4 10.76 -3.54 -4.19
CA VAL A 4 9.55 -3.40 -3.39
C VAL A 4 8.62 -2.38 -4.04
N LEU A 5 7.38 -2.78 -4.29
CA LEU A 5 6.30 -1.84 -4.58
C LEU A 5 5.79 -1.24 -3.27
N VAL A 6 5.65 0.07 -3.20
CA VAL A 6 5.13 0.79 -2.03
C VAL A 6 3.86 1.53 -2.41
N PHE A 7 2.79 1.31 -1.66
CA PHE A 7 1.57 2.12 -1.76
C PHE A 7 1.33 2.89 -0.47
N GLY A 8 0.87 4.14 -0.57
CA GLY A 8 0.54 4.98 0.58
C GLY A 8 0.91 6.45 0.42
N MET A 9 1.65 6.82 -0.64
CA MET A 9 1.95 8.22 -0.94
C MET A 9 0.74 8.91 -1.54
N THR A 10 0.47 10.13 -1.08
CA THR A 10 -0.55 11.03 -1.63
C THR A 10 0.07 12.39 -1.97
N GLU A 11 -0.73 13.29 -2.54
CA GLU A 11 -0.29 14.66 -2.92
C GLU A 11 0.06 15.53 -1.71
N ASN A 12 -0.53 15.23 -0.56
CA ASN A 12 -0.36 16.03 0.66
C ASN A 12 0.61 15.36 1.64
N PRO A 13 1.65 16.06 2.10
CA PRO A 13 2.55 15.52 3.10
C PRO A 13 1.82 15.34 4.43
N GLY A 14 1.59 14.09 4.80
CA GLY A 14 0.92 13.69 6.03
C GLY A 14 1.75 12.69 6.85
N GLY A 15 1.08 12.03 7.80
CA GLY A 15 1.73 11.06 8.69
C GLY A 15 2.25 9.82 7.95
N VAL A 16 1.50 9.30 6.99
CA VAL A 16 1.90 8.12 6.21
C VAL A 16 3.06 8.45 5.28
N GLU A 17 3.00 9.57 4.58
CA GLU A 17 4.05 10.04 3.68
C GLU A 17 5.35 10.31 4.44
N SER A 18 5.27 11.01 5.57
CA SER A 18 6.42 11.27 6.44
C SER A 18 7.01 9.97 7.01
N PHE A 19 6.17 9.02 7.40
CA PHE A 19 6.59 7.70 7.85
C PHE A 19 7.36 6.96 6.74
N LEU A 20 6.80 6.86 5.54
CA LEU A 20 7.41 6.19 4.40
C LEU A 20 8.77 6.81 4.04
N MET A 21 8.84 8.15 3.97
CA MET A 21 10.09 8.85 3.68
C MET A 21 11.14 8.70 4.79
N ASN A 22 10.72 8.61 6.06
CA ASN A 22 11.65 8.32 7.15
C ASN A 22 12.33 6.96 7.01
N TYR A 23 11.62 5.96 6.53
CA TYR A 23 12.21 4.65 6.21
C TYR A 23 13.04 4.71 4.93
N TYR A 24 12.51 5.30 3.86
CA TYR A 24 13.18 5.34 2.56
C TYR A 24 14.54 6.05 2.63
N ARG A 25 14.65 7.14 3.36
CA ARG A 25 15.92 7.88 3.58
C ARG A 25 16.99 7.08 4.34
N ARG A 26 16.61 6.01 5.04
CA ARG A 26 17.50 5.22 5.92
C ARG A 26 17.76 3.81 5.43
N ILE A 27 17.00 3.35 4.44
CA ILE A 27 17.19 2.02 3.90
C ILE A 27 18.48 1.96 3.07
N ASP A 28 19.11 0.79 3.03
CA ASP A 28 20.28 0.55 2.18
C ASP A 28 19.86 0.44 0.70
N LEU A 29 19.97 1.54 -0.03
CA LEU A 29 19.61 1.64 -1.45
C LEU A 29 20.52 0.82 -2.37
N SER A 30 21.66 0.29 -1.88
CA SER A 30 22.46 -0.67 -2.62
C SER A 30 21.84 -2.07 -2.67
N ARG A 31 20.95 -2.37 -1.72
CA ARG A 31 20.28 -3.66 -1.56
C ARG A 31 18.80 -3.61 -1.93
N PHE A 32 18.13 -2.49 -1.69
CA PHE A 32 16.70 -2.32 -1.87
C PHE A 32 16.39 -1.23 -2.90
N HIS A 33 15.39 -1.49 -3.72
CA HIS A 33 14.84 -0.51 -4.65
C HIS A 33 13.33 -0.37 -4.40
N PHE A 34 12.84 0.86 -4.28
CA PHE A 34 11.43 1.16 -4.05
C PHE A 34 10.80 1.86 -5.25
N ASP A 35 9.66 1.35 -5.70
CA ASP A 35 8.77 2.02 -6.64
C ASP A 35 7.45 2.30 -5.95
N PHE A 36 6.95 3.54 -6.10
CA PHE A 36 5.77 4.02 -5.39
C PHE A 36 4.55 4.04 -6.31
N LEU A 37 3.48 3.36 -5.89
CA LEU A 37 2.20 3.32 -6.60
C LEU A 37 1.34 4.50 -6.14
N CYS A 38 0.91 5.35 -7.07
CA CYS A 38 0.21 6.60 -6.80
C CYS A 38 -1.21 6.56 -7.42
N ASN A 39 -2.21 6.94 -6.64
CA ASN A 39 -3.63 6.97 -7.03
C ASN A 39 -4.06 8.31 -7.66
N SER A 40 -3.13 9.04 -8.25
CA SER A 40 -3.35 10.30 -8.92
C SER A 40 -2.31 10.45 -10.02
N TYR A 41 -2.61 11.25 -11.03
CA TYR A 41 -1.62 11.74 -11.99
C TYR A 41 -0.94 13.03 -11.54
N ASP A 42 -1.43 13.64 -10.46
CA ASP A 42 -0.77 14.78 -9.84
C ASP A 42 0.46 14.31 -9.05
N PRO A 43 1.51 15.13 -8.95
CA PRO A 43 2.70 14.80 -8.19
C PRO A 43 2.37 14.44 -6.73
N VAL A 44 2.99 13.41 -6.21
CA VAL A 44 2.85 13.06 -4.80
C VAL A 44 3.84 13.83 -3.92
N ALA A 45 3.55 13.89 -2.63
CA ALA A 45 4.47 14.48 -1.67
C ALA A 45 5.86 13.83 -1.78
N PHE A 46 6.91 14.65 -1.75
CA PHE A 46 8.31 14.22 -1.86
C PHE A 46 8.70 13.52 -3.16
N GLU A 47 7.96 13.66 -4.25
CA GLU A 47 8.20 12.94 -5.50
C GLU A 47 9.59 13.23 -6.07
N ASP A 48 10.02 14.50 -6.08
CA ASP A 48 11.36 14.89 -6.54
C ASP A 48 12.47 14.24 -5.70
N GLU A 49 12.27 14.13 -4.39
CA GLU A 49 13.20 13.47 -3.48
C GLU A 49 13.25 11.95 -3.75
N ILE A 50 12.09 11.32 -3.97
CA ILE A 50 12.00 9.90 -4.34
C ILE A 50 12.82 9.65 -5.61
N HIS A 51 12.65 10.48 -6.64
CA HIS A 51 13.39 10.35 -7.90
C HIS A 51 14.88 10.60 -7.73
N ALA A 52 15.26 11.61 -6.94
CA ALA A 52 16.66 11.90 -6.64
C ALA A 52 17.39 10.75 -5.92
N MET A 53 16.62 9.95 -5.15
CA MET A 53 17.11 8.76 -4.44
C MET A 53 17.05 7.48 -5.30
N GLY A 54 16.64 7.59 -6.58
CA GLY A 54 16.59 6.48 -7.54
C GLY A 54 15.29 5.68 -7.54
N GLY A 55 14.29 6.05 -6.73
CA GLY A 55 12.94 5.47 -6.76
C GLY A 55 12.14 5.96 -7.97
N ARG A 56 11.08 5.25 -8.29
CA ARG A 56 10.13 5.64 -9.35
C ARG A 56 8.74 5.82 -8.77
N THR A 57 7.94 6.70 -9.40
CA THR A 57 6.51 6.82 -9.14
C THR A 57 5.72 6.25 -10.31
N VAL A 58 4.70 5.46 -10.02
CA VAL A 58 3.82 4.83 -10.99
C VAL A 58 2.41 5.33 -10.73
N HIS A 59 1.93 6.18 -11.62
CA HIS A 59 0.66 6.88 -11.49
C HIS A 59 -0.49 6.11 -12.16
N PHE A 60 -1.62 6.08 -11.48
CA PHE A 60 -2.88 5.51 -11.97
C PHE A 60 -4.00 6.53 -11.87
N THR A 61 -5.00 6.38 -12.73
CA THR A 61 -6.27 7.09 -12.56
C THR A 61 -6.82 6.85 -11.16
N SER A 62 -7.27 7.92 -10.47
CA SER A 62 -7.92 7.76 -9.18
C SER A 62 -9.13 6.82 -9.28
N ARG A 63 -9.18 5.81 -8.39
CA ARG A 63 -10.33 4.90 -8.29
C ARG A 63 -11.64 5.64 -8.07
N ARG A 64 -11.60 6.78 -7.38
CA ARG A 64 -12.77 7.62 -7.12
C ARG A 64 -13.28 8.32 -8.38
N GLN A 65 -12.37 8.73 -9.26
CA GLN A 65 -12.71 9.42 -10.50
C GLN A 65 -13.22 8.44 -11.57
N ASN A 66 -12.50 7.34 -11.77
CA ASN A 66 -12.87 6.32 -12.76
C ASN A 66 -12.42 4.92 -12.33
N PRO A 67 -13.28 4.16 -11.63
CA PRO A 67 -12.94 2.85 -11.09
C PRO A 67 -12.64 1.80 -12.17
N ILE A 68 -13.23 1.92 -13.34
CA ILE A 68 -13.02 0.98 -14.45
C ILE A 68 -11.63 1.20 -15.05
N ARG A 69 -11.26 2.45 -15.31
CA ARG A 69 -9.96 2.82 -15.84
C ARG A 69 -8.86 2.48 -14.85
N PHE A 70 -9.02 2.85 -13.57
CA PHE A 70 -8.12 2.48 -12.49
C PHE A 70 -7.81 0.98 -12.50
N ARG A 71 -8.88 0.15 -12.54
CA ARG A 71 -8.72 -1.31 -12.53
C ARG A 71 -7.94 -1.83 -13.74
N LYS A 72 -8.22 -1.29 -14.93
CA LYS A 72 -7.51 -1.69 -16.17
C LYS A 72 -6.04 -1.30 -16.12
N GLU A 73 -5.73 -0.09 -15.68
CA GLU A 73 -4.35 0.40 -15.55
C GLU A 73 -3.58 -0.42 -14.51
N LEU A 74 -4.18 -0.65 -13.34
CA LEU A 74 -3.60 -1.45 -12.27
C LEU A 74 -3.33 -2.89 -12.75
N GLU A 75 -4.31 -3.53 -13.37
CA GLU A 75 -4.17 -4.90 -13.89
C GLU A 75 -3.09 -4.97 -14.97
N SER A 76 -3.07 -4.02 -15.89
CA SER A 76 -2.04 -3.94 -16.94
C SER A 76 -0.64 -3.76 -16.38
N PHE A 77 -0.47 -2.95 -15.35
CA PHE A 77 0.81 -2.77 -14.68
C PHE A 77 1.27 -4.07 -14.02
N PHE A 78 0.44 -4.68 -13.19
CA PHE A 78 0.82 -5.93 -12.51
C PHE A 78 1.07 -7.08 -13.47
N ALA A 79 0.30 -7.19 -14.54
CA ALA A 79 0.51 -8.22 -15.57
C ALA A 79 1.88 -8.12 -16.24
N ARG A 80 2.41 -6.91 -16.41
CA ARG A 80 3.69 -6.67 -17.07
C ARG A 80 4.87 -6.66 -16.12
N HIS A 81 4.71 -6.17 -14.89
CA HIS A 81 5.82 -5.79 -14.02
C HIS A 81 5.87 -6.56 -12.68
N ALA A 82 4.81 -7.32 -12.29
CA ALA A 82 4.78 -7.98 -10.99
C ALA A 82 5.99 -8.91 -10.76
N HIS A 83 6.52 -9.54 -11.80
CA HIS A 83 7.66 -10.44 -11.72
C HIS A 83 8.99 -9.75 -11.35
N GLU A 84 9.05 -8.42 -11.47
CA GLU A 84 10.22 -7.61 -11.10
C GLU A 84 10.32 -7.41 -9.58
N TYR A 85 9.23 -7.66 -8.82
CA TYR A 85 9.12 -7.31 -7.41
C TYR A 85 9.05 -8.54 -6.49
N GLN A 86 9.82 -8.50 -5.42
CA GLN A 86 9.82 -9.51 -4.36
C GLN A 86 8.81 -9.20 -3.27
N ALA A 87 8.42 -7.95 -3.13
CA ALA A 87 7.44 -7.52 -2.13
C ALA A 87 6.54 -6.38 -2.63
N ILE A 88 5.35 -6.30 -2.03
CA ILE A 88 4.53 -5.09 -2.02
C ILE A 88 4.24 -4.69 -0.58
N TRP A 89 4.40 -3.40 -0.27
CA TRP A 89 4.11 -2.81 1.04
C TRP A 89 2.98 -1.79 0.91
N VAL A 90 1.81 -2.19 1.37
CA VAL A 90 0.56 -1.43 1.23
C VAL A 90 0.25 -0.71 2.54
N ASN A 91 0.46 0.60 2.57
CA ASN A 91 0.22 1.47 3.70
C ASN A 91 -1.14 2.14 3.54
N VAL A 92 -2.05 1.91 4.47
CA VAL A 92 -3.44 2.37 4.37
C VAL A 92 -4.02 2.80 5.70
N ASN A 93 -4.96 3.74 5.62
CA ASN A 93 -5.77 4.20 6.75
C ASN A 93 -7.10 3.44 6.86
N SER A 94 -7.43 2.57 5.90
CA SER A 94 -8.65 1.78 5.87
C SER A 94 -8.53 0.63 4.88
N LEU A 95 -9.16 -0.51 5.17
CA LEU A 95 -9.28 -1.65 4.25
C LEU A 95 -10.38 -1.47 3.19
N ALA A 96 -10.96 -0.28 3.04
CA ALA A 96 -11.99 -0.03 2.01
C ALA A 96 -11.51 -0.33 0.59
N ASN A 97 -10.20 -0.31 0.35
CA ASN A 97 -9.58 -0.74 -0.90
C ASN A 97 -8.37 -1.64 -0.63
N ILE A 98 -8.46 -2.90 -1.04
CA ILE A 98 -7.38 -3.90 -1.00
C ILE A 98 -7.00 -4.41 -2.41
N ASP A 99 -7.32 -3.65 -3.45
CA ASP A 99 -7.11 -4.07 -4.83
C ASP A 99 -5.62 -4.30 -5.16
N TYR A 100 -4.72 -3.52 -4.56
CA TYR A 100 -3.28 -3.73 -4.70
C TYR A 100 -2.82 -5.10 -4.20
N LEU A 101 -3.33 -5.54 -3.04
CA LEU A 101 -3.02 -6.87 -2.51
C LEU A 101 -3.62 -7.98 -3.36
N LYS A 102 -4.85 -7.78 -3.89
CA LYS A 102 -5.50 -8.72 -4.79
C LYS A 102 -4.69 -8.91 -6.07
N MET A 103 -4.23 -7.80 -6.68
CA MET A 103 -3.39 -7.84 -7.88
C MET A 103 -2.02 -8.47 -7.59
N ALA A 104 -1.38 -8.07 -6.51
CA ALA A 104 -0.11 -8.65 -6.10
C ALA A 104 -0.18 -10.17 -5.91
N LYS A 105 -1.26 -10.67 -5.29
CA LYS A 105 -1.50 -12.12 -5.18
C LYS A 105 -1.75 -12.76 -6.54
N LYS A 106 -2.63 -12.18 -7.36
CA LYS A 106 -3.00 -12.70 -8.68
C LYS A 106 -1.79 -12.86 -9.58
N TYR A 107 -0.86 -11.91 -9.53
CA TYR A 107 0.33 -11.86 -10.37
C TYR A 107 1.61 -12.35 -9.68
N GLY A 108 1.49 -12.99 -8.52
CA GLY A 108 2.53 -13.81 -7.92
C GLY A 108 3.62 -13.06 -7.14
N ILE A 109 3.38 -11.81 -6.69
CA ILE A 109 4.32 -11.16 -5.77
C ILE A 109 4.33 -11.94 -4.45
N PRO A 110 5.49 -12.49 -4.03
CA PRO A 110 5.52 -13.46 -2.93
C PRO A 110 5.24 -12.83 -1.57
N LYS A 111 5.81 -11.67 -1.26
CA LYS A 111 5.63 -10.97 0.01
C LYS A 111 4.64 -9.81 -0.14
N ARG A 112 3.56 -9.86 0.62
CA ARG A 112 2.44 -8.91 0.52
C ARG A 112 2.11 -8.37 1.91
N ILE A 113 2.67 -7.21 2.22
CA ILE A 113 2.57 -6.57 3.53
C ILE A 113 1.40 -5.58 3.51
N ILE A 114 0.49 -5.71 4.45
CA ILE A 114 -0.51 -4.68 4.76
C ILE A 114 -0.13 -3.98 6.05
N HIS A 115 -0.02 -2.64 5.99
CA HIS A 115 0.36 -1.83 7.13
C HIS A 115 -0.74 -0.83 7.48
N SER A 116 -1.27 -0.96 8.68
CA SER A 116 -2.32 -0.10 9.24
C SER A 116 -1.74 1.13 9.92
N HIS A 117 -2.23 2.31 9.52
CA HIS A 117 -1.85 3.59 10.11
C HIS A 117 -2.97 4.26 10.92
N ASN A 118 -4.17 3.68 10.97
CA ASN A 118 -5.32 4.25 11.66
C ASN A 118 -5.96 3.26 12.61
N ALA A 119 -6.61 3.77 13.66
CA ALA A 119 -7.26 2.97 14.70
C ALA A 119 -8.79 3.10 14.71
N GLN A 120 -9.36 3.88 13.76
CA GLN A 120 -10.81 4.11 13.67
C GLN A 120 -11.22 4.54 12.27
N ASN A 121 -12.52 4.40 11.98
CA ASN A 121 -13.06 4.89 10.72
C ASN A 121 -13.11 6.42 10.70
N MET A 122 -12.25 7.03 9.88
CA MET A 122 -12.22 8.47 9.60
C MET A 122 -12.95 8.81 8.29
N ASP A 123 -13.59 7.83 7.66
CA ASP A 123 -14.22 7.90 6.35
C ASP A 123 -15.76 7.88 6.40
N SER A 124 -16.39 7.87 5.24
CA SER A 124 -17.83 7.71 5.09
C SER A 124 -18.32 6.35 5.59
N ARG A 125 -19.63 6.24 5.89
CA ARG A 125 -20.28 4.98 6.29
C ARG A 125 -20.05 3.85 5.28
N LEU A 126 -20.12 4.17 3.98
CA LEU A 126 -19.88 3.19 2.90
C LEU A 126 -18.45 2.63 2.96
N ARG A 127 -17.46 3.47 3.18
CA ARG A 127 -16.07 3.02 3.32
C ARG A 127 -15.86 2.20 4.59
N GLY A 128 -16.55 2.55 5.67
CA GLY A 128 -16.60 1.72 6.88
C GLY A 128 -17.16 0.32 6.64
N MET A 129 -18.25 0.19 5.90
CA MET A 129 -18.82 -1.11 5.51
C MET A 129 -17.86 -1.92 4.62
N LEU A 130 -17.19 -1.27 3.66
CA LEU A 130 -16.17 -1.92 2.83
C LEU A 130 -14.95 -2.35 3.66
N HIS A 131 -14.56 -1.55 4.66
CA HIS A 131 -13.49 -1.92 5.59
C HIS A 131 -13.86 -3.21 6.33
N GLU A 132 -15.04 -3.29 6.94
CA GLU A 132 -15.49 -4.49 7.66
C GLU A 132 -15.56 -5.73 6.76
N ALA A 133 -16.11 -5.59 5.55
CA ALA A 133 -16.18 -6.69 4.58
C ALA A 133 -14.77 -7.19 4.16
N ASN A 134 -13.81 -6.29 4.01
CA ASN A 134 -12.45 -6.64 3.65
C ASN A 134 -11.61 -7.14 4.82
N ARG A 135 -12.01 -6.85 6.05
CA ARG A 135 -11.32 -7.26 7.27
C ARG A 135 -11.20 -8.78 7.40
N ASP A 136 -12.26 -9.50 7.05
CA ASP A 136 -12.23 -10.96 7.00
C ASP A 136 -11.49 -11.49 5.77
N ALA A 137 -11.52 -10.74 4.67
CA ALA A 137 -10.94 -11.14 3.40
C ALA A 137 -9.43 -10.87 3.30
N VAL A 138 -8.90 -9.85 3.98
CA VAL A 138 -7.51 -9.38 3.82
C VAL A 138 -6.47 -10.49 4.08
N GLY A 139 -6.75 -11.39 5.03
CA GLY A 139 -5.88 -12.53 5.32
C GLY A 139 -5.75 -13.56 4.19
N ARG A 140 -6.58 -13.48 3.15
CA ARG A 140 -6.43 -14.31 1.94
C ARG A 140 -5.43 -13.72 0.95
N TYR A 141 -5.11 -12.42 1.09
CA TYR A 141 -4.31 -11.67 0.14
C TYR A 141 -2.97 -11.22 0.70
N ALA A 142 -2.93 -10.76 1.96
CA ALA A 142 -1.71 -10.41 2.65
C ALA A 142 -0.97 -11.64 3.19
N THR A 143 0.36 -11.57 3.24
CA THR A 143 1.24 -12.54 3.90
C THR A 143 1.71 -12.04 5.25
N ASP A 144 1.82 -10.71 5.41
CA ASP A 144 2.34 -10.05 6.60
C ASP A 144 1.40 -8.90 7.01
N PHE A 145 1.25 -8.72 8.31
CA PHE A 145 0.31 -7.76 8.91
C PHE A 145 1.06 -6.86 9.87
N TRP A 146 1.20 -5.60 9.50
CA TRP A 146 1.88 -4.58 10.30
C TRP A 146 0.89 -3.52 10.76
N ALA A 147 1.18 -2.88 11.89
CA ALA A 147 0.40 -1.78 12.43
C ALA A 147 1.29 -0.81 13.20
N CYS A 148 0.99 0.48 13.13
CA CYS A 148 1.72 1.50 13.86
C CYS A 148 1.35 1.56 15.37
N SER A 149 0.34 0.79 15.82
CA SER A 149 -0.06 0.66 17.21
C SER A 149 -0.95 -0.58 17.42
N GLU A 150 -1.08 -1.04 18.66
CA GLU A 150 -2.01 -2.10 19.02
C GLU A 150 -3.47 -1.75 18.69
N TYR A 151 -3.85 -0.48 18.83
CA TYR A 151 -5.21 -0.01 18.48
C TYR A 151 -5.44 -0.13 16.97
N ALA A 152 -4.46 0.26 16.16
CA ALA A 152 -4.53 0.09 14.72
C ALA A 152 -4.61 -1.40 14.33
N ALA A 153 -3.83 -2.26 14.97
CA ALA A 153 -3.88 -3.71 14.75
C ALA A 153 -5.25 -4.30 15.10
N LYS A 154 -5.83 -3.92 16.24
CA LYS A 154 -7.15 -4.38 16.66
C LYS A 154 -8.24 -3.95 15.69
N TRP A 155 -8.20 -2.72 15.22
CA TRP A 155 -9.18 -2.20 14.27
C TRP A 155 -9.10 -2.86 12.90
N PHE A 156 -7.87 -3.08 12.39
CA PHE A 156 -7.66 -3.70 11.08
C PHE A 156 -7.79 -5.23 11.08
N TYR A 157 -7.35 -5.90 12.14
CA TYR A 157 -7.11 -7.34 12.14
C TYR A 157 -7.87 -8.10 13.25
N ALA A 158 -8.89 -7.53 13.86
CA ALA A 158 -9.62 -8.15 14.95
C ALA A 158 -10.11 -9.56 14.56
N GLY A 159 -9.81 -10.54 15.43
CA GLY A 159 -10.17 -11.96 15.25
C GLY A 159 -9.11 -12.82 14.55
N LYS A 160 -8.04 -12.25 14.01
CA LYS A 160 -6.86 -13.01 13.58
C LYS A 160 -5.70 -12.62 14.46
N GLY A 161 -5.39 -13.48 15.45
CA GLY A 161 -4.21 -13.32 16.30
C GLY A 161 -2.96 -13.19 15.46
N GLY A 162 -2.70 -11.99 14.96
CA GLY A 162 -1.45 -11.63 14.35
C GLY A 162 -0.39 -11.65 15.44
N ARG A 163 0.60 -12.52 15.33
CA ARG A 163 1.88 -12.29 16.03
C ARG A 163 2.44 -11.02 15.43
N GLY A 164 2.16 -9.88 16.08
CA GLY A 164 2.79 -8.63 15.76
C GLY A 164 4.23 -8.73 16.26
N GLU A 165 5.16 -8.78 15.34
CA GLU A 165 6.50 -8.31 15.62
C GLU A 165 6.43 -6.78 15.52
N LEU A 166 6.63 -6.11 16.66
CA LEU A 166 6.83 -4.67 16.79
C LEU A 166 8.22 -4.30 16.29
#